data_87a0b1b129e92d341503b736a531502a
#
_entry.id   87a0b1b129e92d341503b736a531502a
#
_cell.length_a   1.000
_cell.length_b   1.000
_cell.length_c   1.000
_cell.angle_alpha   90.00
_cell.angle_beta   90.00
_cell.angle_gamma   90.00
#
_symmetry.space_group_name_H-M   'P 1'
#
loop_
_entity.id
_entity.type
_entity.pdbx_description
1 polymer ?
#
loop_
_entity_poly.entity_id
_entity_poly.type
_entity_poly.pdbx_seq_one_letter_code
_entity_poly.pdbx_strand_id
1 'polypeptide(L)'
;MTLFKKFPREFGLRRRVVYDIKEFLKLINLYNGKINCYTSVYSFTDTMGEVNYNSAIIDKLFFDFDKQYSDCFYEEMLRLHSYCEDRNISHSVIFSGEGFHIYILTGNNNLTNKKNTVYNAQTDLIKKLNLHIDTHVVGDISRLTRIPNTFNLKGRFCIPLKHKQIHFPYSDILKLAQKQGNCIEVIGNKLLDISRFDTRLANSNIEIQDAADIKLYGDIFGVPVEEFDDCIKHILLKENPTHLERFALVVYLSDLYRLGKNINHMDKQTKSLLKKSIYLFIKQLKWRDFNPSVTKYQIRNIVNKYNYCTCAWLKSKGICVGCDKYKEEK
;
A
#
# COMPACT_ATOMS: atom_id res chain seq x y z
N MET A 1 6.26 -23.09 -9.72
CA MET A 1 6.06 -21.65 -9.39
C MET A 1 4.83 -21.04 -10.09
N THR A 2 3.64 -21.57 -9.85
CA THR A 2 2.43 -21.17 -10.61
C THR A 2 2.01 -19.70 -10.34
N LEU A 3 2.19 -19.21 -9.10
CA LEU A 3 1.78 -17.85 -8.69
C LEU A 3 2.68 -16.72 -9.22
N PHE A 4 3.92 -17.00 -9.60
CA PHE A 4 4.93 -16.00 -9.92
C PHE A 4 5.52 -16.18 -11.33
N LYS A 5 4.70 -16.65 -12.29
CA LYS A 5 5.14 -16.93 -13.68
C LYS A 5 5.19 -15.70 -14.58
N LYS A 6 4.46 -14.64 -14.23
CA LYS A 6 4.39 -13.44 -15.06
C LYS A 6 5.51 -12.48 -14.71
N PHE A 7 6.09 -11.86 -15.73
CA PHE A 7 7.16 -10.88 -15.66
C PHE A 7 6.78 -9.66 -16.53
N PRO A 8 7.44 -8.50 -16.34
CA PRO A 8 8.44 -8.19 -15.32
C PRO A 8 7.86 -8.10 -13.91
N ARG A 9 8.73 -8.28 -12.90
CA ARG A 9 8.41 -8.17 -11.48
C ARG A 9 9.60 -7.67 -10.66
N GLU A 10 9.36 -7.26 -9.43
CA GLU A 10 10.43 -6.84 -8.53
C GLU A 10 11.02 -8.02 -7.76
N PHE A 11 12.32 -7.96 -7.46
CA PHE A 11 13.07 -8.90 -6.62
C PHE A 11 13.81 -8.16 -5.51
N GLY A 12 13.73 -8.69 -4.29
CA GLY A 12 14.44 -8.20 -3.10
C GLY A 12 13.93 -6.86 -2.57
N LEU A 13 14.42 -6.47 -1.40
CA LEU A 13 14.02 -5.21 -0.74
C LEU A 13 14.45 -3.96 -1.52
N ARG A 14 15.49 -4.07 -2.36
CA ARG A 14 15.92 -2.99 -3.26
C ARG A 14 15.09 -2.89 -4.53
N ARG A 15 14.05 -3.72 -4.67
CA ARG A 15 13.06 -3.68 -5.77
C ARG A 15 13.69 -3.74 -7.17
N ARG A 16 14.74 -4.58 -7.35
CA ARG A 16 15.33 -4.80 -8.67
C ARG A 16 14.28 -5.40 -9.61
N VAL A 17 14.07 -4.78 -10.76
CA VAL A 17 13.18 -5.32 -11.80
C VAL A 17 13.86 -6.52 -12.47
N VAL A 18 13.10 -7.60 -12.63
CA VAL A 18 13.50 -8.84 -13.26
C VAL A 18 12.52 -9.13 -14.39
N TYR A 19 13.04 -9.42 -15.57
CA TYR A 19 12.26 -9.48 -16.80
C TYR A 19 11.86 -10.90 -17.23
N ASP A 20 12.52 -11.92 -16.70
CA ASP A 20 12.24 -13.31 -17.04
C ASP A 20 12.51 -14.28 -15.89
N ILE A 21 12.05 -15.53 -16.09
CA ILE A 21 12.20 -16.60 -15.10
C ILE A 21 13.65 -17.04 -14.89
N LYS A 22 14.52 -16.94 -15.91
CA LYS A 22 15.91 -17.38 -15.81
C LYS A 22 16.68 -16.44 -14.88
N GLU A 23 16.53 -15.13 -15.08
CA GLU A 23 17.12 -14.13 -14.20
C GLU A 23 16.58 -14.26 -12.77
N PHE A 24 15.26 -14.47 -12.63
CA PHE A 24 14.62 -14.65 -11.32
C PHE A 24 15.20 -15.83 -10.55
N LEU A 25 15.32 -17.01 -11.19
CA LEU A 25 15.90 -18.21 -10.58
C LEU A 25 17.41 -18.01 -10.26
N LYS A 26 18.15 -17.34 -11.14
CA LYS A 26 19.56 -17.00 -10.89
C LYS A 26 19.73 -16.17 -9.61
N LEU A 27 18.87 -15.17 -9.40
CA LEU A 27 18.91 -14.35 -8.20
C LEU A 27 18.50 -15.13 -6.94
N ILE A 28 17.48 -15.98 -7.03
CA ILE A 28 17.12 -16.87 -5.92
C ILE A 28 18.31 -17.75 -5.53
N ASN A 29 18.95 -18.42 -6.49
CA ASN A 29 20.10 -19.30 -6.21
C ASN A 29 21.30 -18.50 -5.61
N LEU A 30 21.50 -17.27 -6.02
CA LEU A 30 22.57 -16.41 -5.52
C LEU A 30 22.34 -15.98 -4.07
N TYR A 31 21.10 -15.68 -3.70
CA TYR A 31 20.76 -15.01 -2.44
C TYR A 31 20.08 -15.89 -1.40
N ASN A 32 19.48 -17.03 -1.79
CA ASN A 32 18.81 -17.94 -0.87
C ASN A 32 19.77 -18.44 0.22
N GLY A 33 19.34 -18.34 1.47
CA GLY A 33 20.16 -18.65 2.65
C GLY A 33 21.15 -17.55 3.09
N LYS A 34 21.36 -16.52 2.26
CA LYS A 34 22.23 -15.37 2.57
C LYS A 34 21.42 -14.15 3.02
N ILE A 35 20.28 -13.93 2.36
CA ILE A 35 19.31 -12.89 2.70
C ILE A 35 17.89 -13.42 2.57
N ASN A 36 16.93 -12.72 3.15
CA ASN A 36 15.51 -13.00 2.92
C ASN A 36 15.14 -12.63 1.48
N CYS A 37 14.68 -13.61 0.71
CA CYS A 37 14.30 -13.41 -0.69
C CYS A 37 12.82 -12.97 -0.79
N TYR A 38 12.58 -11.83 -1.42
CA TYR A 38 11.26 -11.27 -1.67
C TYR A 38 11.01 -11.04 -3.15
N THR A 39 9.74 -11.03 -3.55
CA THR A 39 9.30 -10.61 -4.88
C THR A 39 8.01 -9.80 -4.76
N SER A 40 7.70 -8.98 -5.76
CA SER A 40 6.41 -8.32 -5.82
C SER A 40 5.28 -9.36 -5.94
N VAL A 41 4.15 -9.11 -5.24
CA VAL A 41 2.93 -9.94 -5.37
C VAL A 41 2.47 -9.95 -6.82
N TYR A 42 2.48 -8.79 -7.46
CA TYR A 42 2.05 -8.59 -8.84
C TYR A 42 3.24 -8.51 -9.81
N SER A 43 2.97 -8.78 -11.09
CA SER A 43 3.80 -8.40 -12.21
C SER A 43 3.29 -7.10 -12.81
N PHE A 44 4.09 -6.45 -13.67
CA PHE A 44 3.80 -5.13 -14.21
C PHE A 44 3.90 -5.14 -15.74
N THR A 45 3.15 -4.27 -16.40
CA THR A 45 3.25 -4.08 -17.86
C THR A 45 4.15 -2.91 -18.25
N ASP A 46 4.44 -2.01 -17.31
CA ASP A 46 5.27 -0.83 -17.52
C ASP A 46 6.34 -0.72 -16.44
N THR A 47 7.61 -0.82 -16.87
CA THR A 47 8.79 -0.81 -16.00
C THR A 47 9.92 0.05 -16.61
N MET A 48 9.61 0.93 -17.55
CA MET A 48 10.60 1.82 -18.16
C MET A 48 11.07 2.87 -17.12
N GLY A 49 12.31 2.72 -16.66
CA GLY A 49 12.90 3.55 -15.61
C GLY A 49 12.55 3.03 -14.21
N GLU A 50 11.43 3.45 -13.68
CA GLU A 50 10.86 2.97 -12.41
C GLU A 50 9.56 2.19 -12.65
N VAL A 51 9.24 1.25 -11.75
CA VAL A 51 8.01 0.47 -11.86
C VAL A 51 6.79 1.39 -11.72
N ASN A 52 5.96 1.42 -12.75
CA ASN A 52 4.65 2.03 -12.68
C ASN A 52 3.67 1.06 -12.00
N TYR A 53 3.40 1.26 -10.70
CA TYR A 53 2.52 0.37 -9.94
C TYR A 53 1.07 0.35 -10.48
N ASN A 54 0.61 1.40 -11.16
CA ASN A 54 -0.70 1.37 -11.81
C ASN A 54 -0.75 0.38 -13.01
N SER A 55 0.42 -0.05 -13.50
CA SER A 55 0.51 -1.08 -14.52
C SER A 55 0.40 -2.52 -13.96
N ALA A 56 0.24 -2.70 -12.65
CA ALA A 56 0.16 -4.01 -11.99
C ALA A 56 -0.92 -4.90 -12.63
N ILE A 57 -0.57 -6.16 -12.87
CA ILE A 57 -1.51 -7.19 -13.34
C ILE A 57 -2.13 -7.82 -12.10
N ILE A 58 -3.41 -7.50 -11.85
CA ILE A 58 -4.14 -8.01 -10.69
C ILE A 58 -4.71 -9.39 -11.02
N ASP A 59 -3.89 -10.40 -10.85
CA ASP A 59 -4.23 -11.81 -11.11
C ASP A 59 -4.47 -12.61 -9.81
N LYS A 60 -4.39 -11.95 -8.67
CA LYS A 60 -4.66 -12.52 -7.34
C LYS A 60 -4.94 -11.45 -6.29
N LEU A 61 -5.64 -11.80 -5.20
CA LEU A 61 -5.63 -11.06 -3.95
C LEU A 61 -4.63 -11.72 -3.00
N PHE A 62 -3.95 -10.93 -2.18
CA PHE A 62 -2.94 -11.38 -1.23
C PHE A 62 -3.36 -11.07 0.20
N PHE A 63 -3.29 -12.05 1.10
CA PHE A 63 -3.57 -11.91 2.52
C PHE A 63 -2.39 -12.41 3.32
N ASP A 64 -2.01 -11.66 4.37
CA ASP A 64 -0.88 -11.94 5.26
C ASP A 64 -1.38 -12.11 6.69
N PHE A 65 -1.27 -13.33 7.22
CA PHE A 65 -1.68 -13.71 8.56
C PHE A 65 -0.43 -13.91 9.42
N ASP A 66 -0.24 -13.05 10.40
CA ASP A 66 0.93 -13.09 11.28
C ASP A 66 0.50 -12.90 12.73
N LYS A 67 1.19 -13.57 13.65
CA LYS A 67 0.94 -13.52 15.09
C LYS A 67 0.98 -12.11 15.67
N GLN A 68 1.75 -11.20 15.07
CA GLN A 68 1.81 -9.81 15.53
C GLN A 68 0.49 -9.04 15.37
N TYR A 69 -0.45 -9.52 14.54
CA TYR A 69 -1.74 -8.88 14.28
C TYR A 69 -2.90 -9.60 14.95
N SER A 70 -2.78 -10.91 15.18
CA SER A 70 -3.79 -11.72 15.85
C SER A 70 -3.16 -12.95 16.47
N ASP A 71 -3.49 -13.24 17.74
CA ASP A 71 -3.13 -14.52 18.35
C ASP A 71 -3.85 -15.70 17.68
N CYS A 72 -5.02 -15.44 17.06
CA CYS A 72 -5.82 -16.41 16.31
C CYS A 72 -5.49 -16.43 14.80
N PHE A 73 -4.29 -15.96 14.38
CA PHE A 73 -3.90 -15.82 12.97
C PHE A 73 -4.04 -17.13 12.17
N TYR A 74 -3.82 -18.27 12.81
CA TYR A 74 -3.94 -19.57 12.16
C TYR A 74 -5.41 -19.94 11.89
N GLU A 75 -6.28 -19.78 12.89
CA GLU A 75 -7.72 -20.01 12.76
C GLU A 75 -8.36 -19.05 11.76
N GLU A 76 -7.88 -17.82 11.70
CA GLU A 76 -8.34 -16.83 10.74
C GLU A 76 -7.91 -17.19 9.31
N MET A 77 -6.69 -17.69 9.16
CA MET A 77 -6.22 -18.25 7.90
C MET A 77 -7.10 -19.42 7.45
N LEU A 78 -7.43 -20.35 8.36
CA LEU A 78 -8.33 -21.47 8.09
C LEU A 78 -9.73 -21.00 7.68
N ARG A 79 -10.28 -19.96 8.32
CA ARG A 79 -11.57 -19.38 7.90
C ARG A 79 -11.57 -18.89 6.47
N LEU A 80 -10.53 -18.17 6.06
CA LEU A 80 -10.42 -17.70 4.68
C LEU A 80 -10.21 -18.86 3.70
N HIS A 81 -9.40 -19.86 4.09
CA HIS A 81 -9.21 -21.09 3.31
C HIS A 81 -10.54 -21.83 3.09
N SER A 82 -11.28 -22.13 4.18
CA SER A 82 -12.58 -22.83 4.10
C SER A 82 -13.61 -22.04 3.29
N TYR A 83 -13.65 -20.71 3.44
CA TYR A 83 -14.50 -19.85 2.62
C TYR A 83 -14.23 -20.01 1.12
N CYS A 84 -12.96 -20.09 0.73
CA CYS A 84 -12.57 -20.32 -0.67
C CYS A 84 -12.91 -21.75 -1.13
N GLU A 85 -12.68 -22.74 -0.28
CA GLU A 85 -12.96 -24.14 -0.55
C GLU A 85 -14.44 -24.39 -0.77
N ASP A 86 -15.32 -23.95 0.14
CA ASP A 86 -16.78 -24.07 0.06
C ASP A 86 -17.36 -23.49 -1.24
N ARG A 87 -16.66 -22.50 -1.83
CA ARG A 87 -17.08 -21.81 -3.06
C ARG A 87 -16.29 -22.25 -4.28
N ASN A 88 -15.41 -23.22 -4.08
CA ASN A 88 -14.50 -23.72 -5.10
C ASN A 88 -13.63 -22.61 -5.74
N ILE A 89 -13.27 -21.58 -4.95
CA ILE A 89 -12.45 -20.45 -5.40
C ILE A 89 -10.99 -20.86 -5.42
N SER A 90 -10.33 -20.63 -6.55
CA SER A 90 -8.90 -20.96 -6.76
C SER A 90 -8.02 -20.15 -5.82
N HIS A 91 -7.27 -20.83 -4.96
CA HIS A 91 -6.37 -20.20 -4.01
C HIS A 91 -5.17 -21.09 -3.70
N SER A 92 -4.17 -20.52 -3.06
CA SER A 92 -2.97 -21.24 -2.57
C SER A 92 -2.61 -20.71 -1.19
N VAL A 93 -2.14 -21.61 -0.32
CA VAL A 93 -1.67 -21.30 1.02
C VAL A 93 -0.18 -21.55 1.11
N ILE A 94 0.55 -20.57 1.65
CA ILE A 94 2.00 -20.64 1.84
C ILE A 94 2.31 -20.28 3.28
N PHE A 95 3.08 -21.12 3.96
CA PHE A 95 3.65 -20.79 5.26
C PHE A 95 4.91 -19.95 5.05
N SER A 96 4.96 -18.73 5.56
CA SER A 96 6.06 -17.77 5.32
C SER A 96 7.32 -18.05 6.17
N GLY A 97 7.24 -19.02 7.09
CA GLY A 97 8.25 -19.32 8.11
C GLY A 97 7.81 -18.90 9.53
N GLU A 98 6.82 -18.03 9.66
CA GLU A 98 6.22 -17.59 10.93
C GLU A 98 4.70 -17.47 10.85
N GLY A 99 4.17 -16.93 9.79
CA GLY A 99 2.75 -16.75 9.50
C GLY A 99 2.35 -17.41 8.19
N PHE A 100 1.20 -17.03 7.65
CA PHE A 100 0.63 -17.62 6.45
C PHE A 100 0.28 -16.55 5.42
N HIS A 101 0.54 -16.86 4.16
CA HIS A 101 0.08 -16.09 3.03
C HIS A 101 -1.00 -16.86 2.28
N ILE A 102 -2.14 -16.23 2.01
CA ILE A 102 -3.14 -16.77 1.08
C ILE A 102 -3.17 -15.91 -0.18
N TYR A 103 -3.13 -16.59 -1.33
CA TYR A 103 -3.28 -16.00 -2.64
C TYR A 103 -4.57 -16.52 -3.26
N ILE A 104 -5.58 -15.67 -3.38
CA ILE A 104 -6.84 -15.98 -4.06
C ILE A 104 -6.73 -15.54 -5.50
N LEU A 105 -6.84 -16.45 -6.46
CA LEU A 105 -6.68 -16.15 -7.87
C LEU A 105 -7.89 -15.38 -8.40
N THR A 106 -7.63 -14.33 -9.18
CA THR A 106 -8.66 -13.49 -9.79
C THR A 106 -8.67 -13.62 -11.31
N GLY A 107 -9.82 -13.36 -11.93
CA GLY A 107 -9.93 -13.30 -13.39
C GLY A 107 -9.15 -12.10 -13.97
N ASN A 108 -8.85 -12.16 -15.27
CA ASN A 108 -8.30 -11.01 -16.01
C ASN A 108 -9.41 -9.97 -16.16
N ASN A 109 -9.42 -9.01 -15.26
CA ASN A 109 -10.35 -7.90 -15.30
C ASN A 109 -9.61 -6.66 -15.81
N ASN A 110 -10.16 -5.99 -16.82
CA ASN A 110 -9.74 -4.66 -17.24
C ASN A 110 -10.17 -3.65 -16.16
N LEU A 111 -9.43 -3.63 -15.06
CA LEU A 111 -9.73 -2.80 -13.91
C LEU A 111 -9.27 -1.36 -14.17
N THR A 112 -10.18 -0.42 -13.96
CA THR A 112 -9.90 1.02 -14.13
C THR A 112 -9.16 1.58 -12.92
N ASN A 113 -9.51 1.12 -11.70
CA ASN A 113 -8.88 1.56 -10.46
C ASN A 113 -8.37 0.35 -9.65
N LYS A 114 -7.25 -0.21 -10.09
CA LYS A 114 -6.68 -1.45 -9.56
C LYS A 114 -6.50 -1.43 -8.05
N LYS A 115 -5.93 -0.34 -7.51
CA LYS A 115 -5.66 -0.21 -6.07
C LYS A 115 -6.95 -0.23 -5.26
N ASN A 116 -7.94 0.58 -5.64
CA ASN A 116 -9.22 0.63 -4.91
C ASN A 116 -10.01 -0.66 -5.09
N THR A 117 -9.96 -1.30 -6.26
CA THR A 117 -10.60 -2.59 -6.51
C THR A 117 -10.03 -3.67 -5.59
N VAL A 118 -8.70 -3.77 -5.51
CA VAL A 118 -8.03 -4.70 -4.59
C VAL A 118 -8.38 -4.38 -3.14
N TYR A 119 -8.33 -3.10 -2.75
CA TYR A 119 -8.69 -2.65 -1.40
C TYR A 119 -10.12 -3.03 -1.02
N ASN A 120 -11.09 -2.75 -1.88
CA ASN A 120 -12.50 -3.03 -1.62
C ASN A 120 -12.77 -4.54 -1.56
N ALA A 121 -12.19 -5.31 -2.48
CA ALA A 121 -12.34 -6.76 -2.50
C ALA A 121 -11.74 -7.45 -1.27
N GLN A 122 -10.53 -7.01 -0.84
CA GLN A 122 -9.93 -7.51 0.40
C GLN A 122 -10.73 -7.09 1.63
N THR A 123 -11.17 -5.84 1.71
CA THR A 123 -11.97 -5.31 2.83
C THR A 123 -13.31 -6.03 2.98
N ASP A 124 -13.97 -6.38 1.87
CA ASP A 124 -15.21 -7.17 1.89
C ASP A 124 -14.98 -8.54 2.55
N LEU A 125 -13.93 -9.26 2.14
CA LEU A 125 -13.58 -10.55 2.72
C LEU A 125 -13.15 -10.44 4.18
N ILE A 126 -12.36 -9.44 4.54
CA ILE A 126 -11.91 -9.17 5.91
C ILE A 126 -13.11 -8.96 6.83
N LYS A 127 -14.03 -8.08 6.44
CA LYS A 127 -15.25 -7.81 7.23
C LYS A 127 -16.16 -9.02 7.32
N LYS A 128 -16.40 -9.69 6.20
CA LYS A 128 -17.29 -10.84 6.12
C LYS A 128 -16.85 -12.02 6.98
N LEU A 129 -15.54 -12.24 7.08
CA LEU A 129 -14.93 -13.34 7.80
C LEU A 129 -14.35 -12.93 9.15
N ASN A 130 -14.49 -11.68 9.55
CA ASN A 130 -13.93 -11.11 10.78
C ASN A 130 -12.43 -11.46 10.95
N LEU A 131 -11.60 -11.04 9.96
CA LEU A 131 -10.17 -11.31 9.93
C LEU A 131 -9.38 -10.13 10.50
N HIS A 132 -8.33 -10.42 11.27
CA HIS A 132 -7.40 -9.43 11.83
C HIS A 132 -6.02 -9.63 11.18
N ILE A 133 -5.81 -9.02 10.04
CA ILE A 133 -4.59 -9.10 9.25
C ILE A 133 -3.81 -7.78 9.26
N ASP A 134 -2.59 -7.80 8.71
CA ASP A 134 -1.84 -6.56 8.45
C ASP A 134 -2.64 -5.62 7.53
N THR A 135 -3.14 -4.53 8.08
CA THR A 135 -3.90 -3.53 7.30
C THR A 135 -3.05 -2.82 6.25
N HIS A 136 -1.70 -2.84 6.36
CA HIS A 136 -0.81 -2.28 5.35
C HIS A 136 -0.76 -3.11 4.07
N VAL A 137 -1.24 -4.35 4.10
CA VAL A 137 -1.35 -5.22 2.91
C VAL A 137 -2.57 -4.89 2.08
N VAL A 138 -3.62 -4.32 2.70
CA VAL A 138 -4.92 -4.10 2.07
C VAL A 138 -4.84 -2.99 1.03
N GLY A 139 -5.08 -3.35 -0.23
CA GLY A 139 -4.98 -2.43 -1.37
C GLY A 139 -3.54 -2.10 -1.80
N ASP A 140 -2.52 -2.73 -1.21
CA ASP A 140 -1.12 -2.47 -1.58
C ASP A 140 -0.72 -3.23 -2.85
N ILE A 141 -0.85 -2.57 -4.01
CA ILE A 141 -0.44 -3.13 -5.31
C ILE A 141 1.09 -3.12 -5.51
N SER A 142 1.84 -2.52 -4.59
CA SER A 142 3.30 -2.52 -4.58
C SER A 142 3.90 -3.57 -3.62
N ARG A 143 3.05 -4.39 -2.99
CA ARG A 143 3.46 -5.33 -1.94
C ARG A 143 4.54 -6.30 -2.41
N LEU A 144 5.55 -6.46 -1.56
CA LEU A 144 6.50 -7.56 -1.64
C LEU A 144 6.04 -8.71 -0.76
N THR A 145 6.28 -9.92 -1.23
CA THR A 145 6.01 -11.15 -0.50
C THR A 145 7.25 -12.05 -0.52
N ARG A 146 7.37 -12.93 0.46
CA ARG A 146 8.46 -13.90 0.52
C ARG A 146 8.33 -14.92 -0.62
N ILE A 147 9.47 -15.23 -1.25
CA ILE A 147 9.50 -16.21 -2.34
C ILE A 147 9.40 -17.62 -1.74
N PRO A 148 8.44 -18.45 -2.21
CA PRO A 148 8.31 -19.84 -1.76
C PRO A 148 9.57 -20.66 -2.03
N ASN A 149 9.85 -21.60 -1.14
CA ASN A 149 11.04 -22.48 -1.12
C ASN A 149 12.36 -21.73 -0.93
N THR A 150 12.31 -20.50 -0.37
CA THR A 150 13.51 -19.81 0.10
C THR A 150 13.62 -19.86 1.63
N PHE A 151 14.87 -19.88 2.09
CA PHE A 151 15.19 -19.91 3.52
C PHE A 151 14.96 -18.56 4.18
N ASN A 152 14.28 -18.58 5.33
CA ASN A 152 14.16 -17.43 6.19
C ASN A 152 15.35 -17.39 7.15
N LEU A 153 16.02 -16.25 7.28
CA LEU A 153 17.16 -16.10 8.20
C LEU A 153 16.80 -16.35 9.68
N LYS A 154 15.52 -16.48 10.01
CA LYS A 154 15.04 -16.94 11.33
C LYS A 154 15.02 -18.47 11.47
N GLY A 155 15.54 -19.22 10.50
CA GLY A 155 15.80 -20.66 10.63
C GLY A 155 14.75 -21.57 9.97
N ARG A 156 13.88 -21.08 9.08
CA ARG A 156 12.84 -21.89 8.41
C ARG A 156 12.71 -21.57 6.94
N PHE A 157 12.18 -22.49 6.17
CA PHE A 157 11.80 -22.23 4.78
C PHE A 157 10.39 -21.63 4.69
N CYS A 158 10.21 -20.74 3.72
CA CYS A 158 8.90 -20.34 3.23
C CYS A 158 8.37 -21.49 2.35
N ILE A 159 7.37 -22.25 2.80
CA ILE A 159 6.93 -23.45 2.11
C ILE A 159 5.48 -23.36 1.63
N PRO A 160 5.21 -23.78 0.37
CA PRO A 160 3.84 -24.03 -0.07
C PRO A 160 3.25 -25.21 0.71
N LEU A 161 2.02 -25.03 1.19
CA LEU A 161 1.28 -26.11 1.84
C LEU A 161 0.41 -26.82 0.80
N LYS A 162 0.39 -28.15 0.86
CA LYS A 162 -0.59 -28.96 0.15
C LYS A 162 -1.92 -28.90 0.89
N HIS A 163 -3.02 -29.12 0.17
CA HIS A 163 -4.37 -29.10 0.75
C HIS A 163 -4.45 -29.88 2.09
N LYS A 164 -3.96 -31.11 2.12
CA LYS A 164 -3.94 -31.94 3.35
C LYS A 164 -3.10 -31.32 4.49
N GLN A 165 -2.09 -30.53 4.19
CA GLN A 165 -1.16 -29.97 5.18
C GLN A 165 -1.68 -28.69 5.82
N ILE A 166 -2.66 -28.01 5.19
CA ILE A 166 -3.24 -26.76 5.69
C ILE A 166 -3.89 -26.98 7.07
N HIS A 167 -4.49 -28.16 7.30
CA HIS A 167 -5.15 -28.52 8.54
C HIS A 167 -4.24 -29.21 9.57
N PHE A 168 -2.94 -29.30 9.32
CA PHE A 168 -2.02 -29.88 10.30
C PHE A 168 -1.87 -28.94 11.50
N PRO A 169 -1.65 -29.47 12.71
CA PRO A 169 -1.30 -28.64 13.85
C PRO A 169 -0.15 -27.67 13.50
N TYR A 170 -0.19 -26.44 14.00
CA TYR A 170 0.83 -25.44 13.71
C TYR A 170 2.26 -25.94 13.99
N SER A 171 2.44 -26.74 15.08
CA SER A 171 3.70 -27.37 15.42
C SER A 171 4.24 -28.31 14.33
N ASP A 172 3.37 -28.97 13.60
CA ASP A 172 3.77 -29.90 12.53
C ASP A 172 4.10 -29.13 11.24
N ILE A 173 3.39 -28.02 10.98
CA ILE A 173 3.76 -27.08 9.90
C ILE A 173 5.16 -26.51 10.14
N LEU A 174 5.49 -26.16 11.40
CA LEU A 174 6.83 -25.71 11.78
C LEU A 174 7.91 -26.78 11.50
N LYS A 175 7.62 -28.07 11.74
CA LYS A 175 8.52 -29.18 11.41
C LYS A 175 8.69 -29.33 9.89
N LEU A 176 7.59 -29.22 9.12
CA LEU A 176 7.67 -29.24 7.65
C LEU A 176 8.56 -28.13 7.10
N ALA A 177 8.55 -26.96 7.71
CA ALA A 177 9.33 -25.80 7.28
C ALA A 177 10.84 -25.89 7.59
N GLN A 178 11.32 -26.98 8.20
CA GLN A 178 12.77 -27.23 8.36
C GLN A 178 13.45 -27.59 7.03
N LYS A 179 12.70 -27.91 6.00
CA LYS A 179 13.18 -28.20 4.65
C LYS A 179 12.31 -27.53 3.59
N GLN A 180 12.81 -27.47 2.37
CA GLN A 180 12.03 -26.96 1.24
C GLN A 180 10.75 -27.77 1.05
N GLY A 181 9.68 -27.06 0.74
CA GLY A 181 8.38 -27.64 0.43
C GLY A 181 8.29 -28.11 -1.03
N ASN A 182 7.11 -28.60 -1.36
CA ASN A 182 6.78 -29.04 -2.73
C ASN A 182 6.47 -27.85 -3.68
N CYS A 183 5.98 -28.17 -4.88
CA CYS A 183 5.41 -27.17 -5.77
C CYS A 183 4.17 -26.54 -5.16
N ILE A 184 3.90 -25.28 -5.54
CA ILE A 184 2.69 -24.57 -5.14
C ILE A 184 1.48 -25.31 -5.72
N GLU A 185 0.57 -25.69 -4.85
CA GLU A 185 -0.73 -26.26 -5.19
C GLU A 185 -1.76 -25.14 -5.30
N VAL A 186 -2.62 -25.22 -6.31
CA VAL A 186 -3.81 -24.37 -6.43
C VAL A 186 -5.02 -25.23 -6.09
N ILE A 187 -5.75 -24.84 -5.07
CA ILE A 187 -6.96 -25.49 -4.56
C ILE A 187 -8.16 -24.75 -5.16
N GLY A 188 -9.19 -25.48 -5.60
CA GLY A 188 -10.33 -24.91 -6.30
C GLY A 188 -10.06 -24.65 -7.79
N ASN A 189 -11.13 -24.34 -8.53
CA ASN A 189 -11.07 -24.16 -9.99
C ASN A 189 -11.78 -22.90 -10.52
N LYS A 190 -12.42 -22.09 -9.64
CA LYS A 190 -13.09 -20.85 -10.01
C LYS A 190 -12.22 -19.65 -9.68
N LEU A 191 -12.04 -18.76 -10.63
CA LEU A 191 -11.41 -17.47 -10.36
C LEU A 191 -12.39 -16.53 -9.64
N LEU A 192 -11.89 -15.80 -8.65
CA LEU A 192 -12.70 -14.79 -7.97
C LEU A 192 -12.93 -13.61 -8.90
N ASP A 193 -14.20 -13.29 -9.14
CA ASP A 193 -14.54 -12.05 -9.85
C ASP A 193 -14.50 -10.86 -8.89
N ILE A 194 -13.57 -9.95 -9.16
CA ILE A 194 -13.40 -8.70 -8.42
C ILE A 194 -13.89 -7.47 -9.19
N SER A 195 -14.42 -7.64 -10.40
CA SER A 195 -14.88 -6.53 -11.27
C SER A 195 -16.00 -5.70 -10.60
N ARG A 196 -16.85 -6.34 -9.79
CA ARG A 196 -17.90 -5.66 -9.03
C ARG A 196 -17.37 -4.62 -8.03
N PHE A 197 -16.11 -4.74 -7.63
CA PHE A 197 -15.42 -3.80 -6.75
C PHE A 197 -14.67 -2.71 -7.52
N ASP A 198 -14.57 -2.86 -8.85
CA ASP A 198 -14.05 -1.81 -9.73
C ASP A 198 -15.16 -0.76 -9.86
N THR A 199 -15.24 0.10 -8.87
CA THR A 199 -16.04 1.30 -9.02
C THR A 199 -15.46 2.04 -10.22
N ARG A 200 -16.02 1.80 -11.43
CA ARG A 200 -15.95 2.79 -12.49
C ARG A 200 -16.26 4.07 -11.77
N LEU A 201 -15.36 5.03 -11.90
CA LEU A 201 -15.72 6.39 -11.54
C LEU A 201 -17.04 6.60 -12.25
N ALA A 202 -18.14 6.49 -11.51
CA ALA A 202 -19.29 7.21 -11.92
C ALA A 202 -18.68 8.55 -12.33
N ASN A 203 -18.89 8.99 -13.55
CA ASN A 203 -18.76 10.39 -13.90
C ASN A 203 -19.70 11.11 -12.94
N SER A 204 -19.35 11.10 -11.65
CA SER A 204 -19.72 12.16 -10.79
C SER A 204 -19.02 13.32 -11.49
N ASN A 205 -19.77 14.11 -12.23
CA ASN A 205 -19.60 15.52 -12.17
C ASN A 205 -19.49 15.79 -10.67
N ILE A 206 -18.29 15.63 -10.10
CA ILE A 206 -17.91 16.22 -8.84
C ILE A 206 -17.90 17.66 -9.25
N GLU A 207 -19.06 18.29 -9.07
CA GLU A 207 -19.14 19.72 -8.94
C GLU A 207 -17.97 20.04 -8.05
N ILE A 208 -17.04 20.82 -8.59
CA ILE A 208 -15.88 21.37 -7.88
C ILE A 208 -16.47 21.84 -6.58
N GLN A 209 -16.13 21.16 -5.49
CA GLN A 209 -16.62 21.55 -4.16
C GLN A 209 -16.33 23.03 -4.03
N ASP A 210 -17.36 23.81 -3.83
CA ASP A 210 -17.26 25.27 -3.76
C ASP A 210 -16.08 25.65 -2.87
N ALA A 211 -15.29 26.60 -3.31
CA ALA A 211 -14.22 27.20 -2.51
C ALA A 211 -14.69 27.56 -1.07
N ALA A 212 -16.00 27.72 -0.88
CA ALA A 212 -16.66 27.93 0.41
C ALA A 212 -16.48 26.76 1.40
N ASP A 213 -16.51 25.49 0.95
CA ASP A 213 -16.33 24.34 1.84
C ASP A 213 -14.87 24.15 2.28
N ILE A 214 -13.92 24.56 1.45
CA ILE A 214 -12.49 24.58 1.79
C ILE A 214 -12.21 25.73 2.77
N LYS A 215 -12.93 26.83 2.66
CA LYS A 215 -12.82 28.02 3.51
C LYS A 215 -13.06 27.73 5.00
N LEU A 216 -14.04 26.88 5.34
CA LEU A 216 -14.42 26.57 6.73
C LEU A 216 -13.29 26.00 7.58
N TYR A 217 -12.22 25.48 6.96
CA TYR A 217 -11.12 24.80 7.65
C TYR A 217 -9.75 25.49 7.48
N GLY A 218 -9.65 26.47 6.59
CA GLY A 218 -8.50 27.37 6.52
C GLY A 218 -8.30 28.14 7.84
N ASP A 219 -9.38 28.49 8.49
CA ASP A 219 -9.39 29.18 9.78
C ASP A 219 -8.62 28.46 10.90
N ILE A 220 -8.50 27.13 10.81
CA ILE A 220 -7.70 26.33 11.78
C ILE A 220 -6.22 26.71 11.75
N PHE A 221 -5.72 27.22 10.62
CA PHE A 221 -4.32 27.60 10.43
C PHE A 221 -4.09 29.11 10.61
N GLY A 222 -5.14 29.88 10.94
CA GLY A 222 -5.07 31.30 11.17
C GLY A 222 -4.86 32.17 9.92
N VAL A 223 -4.92 31.53 8.74
CA VAL A 223 -4.81 32.18 7.42
C VAL A 223 -5.92 31.66 6.52
N PRO A 224 -6.74 32.52 5.91
CA PRO A 224 -7.75 32.12 4.94
C PRO A 224 -7.11 31.35 3.76
N VAL A 225 -7.81 30.35 3.21
CA VAL A 225 -7.30 29.56 2.08
C VAL A 225 -7.02 30.42 0.85
N GLU A 226 -7.76 31.52 0.70
CA GLU A 226 -7.57 32.49 -0.37
C GLU A 226 -6.20 33.20 -0.32
N GLU A 227 -5.59 33.24 0.86
CA GLU A 227 -4.27 33.84 1.11
C GLU A 227 -3.13 32.81 1.00
N PHE A 228 -3.45 31.54 0.78
CA PHE A 228 -2.42 30.52 0.55
C PHE A 228 -1.64 30.81 -0.73
N ASP A 229 -0.40 30.36 -0.78
CA ASP A 229 0.43 30.49 -1.98
C ASP A 229 -0.23 29.78 -3.18
N ASP A 230 -0.13 30.35 -4.38
CA ASP A 230 -0.84 29.87 -5.57
C ASP A 230 -0.49 28.42 -5.93
N CYS A 231 0.77 28.01 -5.72
CA CYS A 231 1.16 26.62 -5.91
C CYS A 231 0.46 25.65 -4.91
N ILE A 232 0.16 26.12 -3.72
CA ILE A 232 -0.59 25.34 -2.73
C ILE A 232 -2.08 25.33 -3.08
N LYS A 233 -2.68 26.46 -3.49
CA LYS A 233 -4.04 26.50 -4.02
C LYS A 233 -4.21 25.56 -5.20
N HIS A 234 -3.22 25.52 -6.10
CA HIS A 234 -3.24 24.58 -7.22
C HIS A 234 -3.26 23.11 -6.79
N ILE A 235 -2.55 22.74 -5.70
CA ILE A 235 -2.58 21.40 -5.13
C ILE A 235 -3.97 21.08 -4.55
N LEU A 236 -4.61 22.06 -3.88
CA LEU A 236 -5.93 21.86 -3.27
C LEU A 236 -7.03 21.55 -4.29
N LEU A 237 -6.92 22.12 -5.51
CA LEU A 237 -7.87 21.90 -6.60
C LEU A 237 -7.71 20.58 -7.35
N LYS A 238 -6.66 19.80 -7.07
CA LYS A 238 -6.43 18.51 -7.72
C LYS A 238 -7.26 17.41 -7.08
N GLU A 239 -7.94 16.63 -7.90
CA GLU A 239 -8.63 15.41 -7.43
C GLU A 239 -7.67 14.36 -6.85
N ASN A 240 -6.46 14.31 -7.39
CA ASN A 240 -5.46 13.33 -6.99
C ASN A 240 -4.04 13.90 -7.09
N PRO A 241 -3.61 14.73 -6.11
CA PRO A 241 -2.26 15.26 -6.07
C PRO A 241 -1.22 14.14 -5.99
N THR A 242 -0.07 14.36 -6.58
CA THR A 242 1.08 13.45 -6.46
C THR A 242 1.56 13.35 -4.99
N HIS A 243 2.34 12.32 -4.68
CA HIS A 243 2.92 12.16 -3.35
C HIS A 243 3.75 13.39 -2.93
N LEU A 244 4.48 13.99 -3.86
CA LEU A 244 5.32 15.15 -3.60
C LEU A 244 4.50 16.42 -3.33
N GLU A 245 3.38 16.61 -4.05
CA GLU A 245 2.45 17.70 -3.82
C GLU A 245 1.75 17.60 -2.46
N ARG A 246 1.35 16.38 -2.06
CA ARG A 246 0.79 16.12 -0.71
C ARG A 246 1.82 16.39 0.38
N PHE A 247 3.06 16.00 0.14
CA PHE A 247 4.17 16.32 1.02
C PHE A 247 4.33 17.84 1.19
N ALA A 248 4.36 18.58 0.07
CA ALA A 248 4.48 20.04 0.07
C ALA A 248 3.33 20.68 0.85
N LEU A 249 2.08 20.25 0.65
CA LEU A 249 0.93 20.74 1.39
C LEU A 249 1.06 20.50 2.89
N VAL A 250 1.47 19.30 3.34
CA VAL A 250 1.63 19.02 4.78
C VAL A 250 2.71 19.89 5.40
N VAL A 251 3.84 20.10 4.70
CA VAL A 251 4.92 20.98 5.19
C VAL A 251 4.43 22.41 5.29
N TYR A 252 3.74 22.90 4.26
CA TYR A 252 3.17 24.27 4.23
C TYR A 252 2.17 24.50 5.37
N LEU A 253 1.19 23.62 5.55
CA LEU A 253 0.21 23.70 6.64
C LEU A 253 0.88 23.61 8.02
N SER A 254 1.95 22.81 8.13
CA SER A 254 2.74 22.74 9.37
C SER A 254 3.44 24.04 9.67
N ASP A 255 3.94 24.73 8.66
CA ASP A 255 4.63 26.00 8.81
C ASP A 255 3.67 27.13 9.18
N LEU A 256 2.52 27.22 8.51
CA LEU A 256 1.46 28.16 8.86
C LEU A 256 1.03 28.04 10.33
N TYR A 257 0.75 26.81 10.79
CA TYR A 257 0.33 26.57 12.18
C TYR A 257 1.39 26.99 13.21
N ARG A 258 2.66 26.86 12.85
CA ARG A 258 3.78 27.18 13.74
C ARG A 258 4.10 28.66 13.83
N LEU A 259 3.61 29.48 12.89
CA LEU A 259 3.96 30.89 12.79
C LEU A 259 5.47 31.12 12.84
N GLY A 260 6.24 30.34 12.08
CA GLY A 260 7.70 30.40 12.04
C GLY A 260 8.45 29.80 13.23
N LYS A 261 7.77 29.23 14.25
CA LYS A 261 8.44 28.59 15.38
C LYS A 261 8.99 27.22 15.00
N ASN A 262 10.18 26.88 15.54
CA ASN A 262 10.78 25.58 15.30
C ASN A 262 9.95 24.47 15.99
N ILE A 263 9.67 23.39 15.25
CA ILE A 263 8.92 22.22 15.74
C ILE A 263 9.50 21.61 17.02
N ASN A 264 10.81 21.70 17.20
CA ASN A 264 11.50 21.13 18.37
C ASN A 264 11.12 21.87 19.67
N HIS A 265 10.69 23.14 19.58
CA HIS A 265 10.27 23.97 20.71
C HIS A 265 8.77 23.86 21.04
N MET A 266 8.02 23.05 20.27
CA MET A 266 6.61 22.81 20.55
C MET A 266 6.44 21.68 21.56
N ASP A 267 5.53 21.88 22.52
CA ASP A 267 5.13 20.82 23.45
C ASP A 267 4.39 19.66 22.77
N LYS A 268 4.27 18.55 23.46
CA LYS A 268 3.67 17.32 22.95
C LYS A 268 2.18 17.49 22.59
N GLN A 269 1.45 18.30 23.35
CA GLN A 269 0.02 18.54 23.14
C GLN A 269 -0.21 19.36 21.88
N THR A 270 0.54 20.46 21.69
CA THR A 270 0.50 21.32 20.50
C THR A 270 0.88 20.53 19.24
N LYS A 271 1.93 19.67 19.31
CA LYS A 271 2.27 18.77 18.19
C LYS A 271 1.14 17.78 17.85
N SER A 272 0.41 17.32 18.84
CA SER A 272 -0.74 16.42 18.62
C SER A 272 -1.91 17.16 17.95
N LEU A 273 -2.21 18.38 18.39
CA LEU A 273 -3.25 19.23 17.80
C LEU A 273 -2.91 19.56 16.35
N LEU A 274 -1.68 19.99 16.06
CA LEU A 274 -1.22 20.26 14.70
C LEU A 274 -1.45 19.07 13.76
N LYS A 275 -1.04 17.87 14.17
CA LYS A 275 -1.25 16.67 13.36
C LYS A 275 -2.72 16.36 13.12
N LYS A 276 -3.56 16.57 14.13
CA LYS A 276 -5.01 16.38 14.04
C LYS A 276 -5.64 17.40 13.09
N SER A 277 -5.25 18.67 13.17
CA SER A 277 -5.74 19.75 12.31
C SER A 277 -5.39 19.51 10.84
N ILE A 278 -4.13 19.19 10.53
CA ILE A 278 -3.71 18.85 9.18
C ILE A 278 -4.47 17.62 8.64
N TYR A 279 -4.66 16.60 9.48
CA TYR A 279 -5.41 15.39 9.07
C TYR A 279 -6.87 15.74 8.74
N LEU A 280 -7.54 16.54 9.57
CA LEU A 280 -8.92 16.96 9.34
C LEU A 280 -9.05 17.79 8.07
N PHE A 281 -8.13 18.72 7.83
CA PHE A 281 -8.08 19.52 6.61
C PHE A 281 -7.93 18.62 5.37
N ILE A 282 -6.94 17.74 5.35
CA ILE A 282 -6.72 16.85 4.19
C ILE A 282 -7.90 15.88 3.98
N LYS A 283 -8.52 15.41 5.06
CA LYS A 283 -9.69 14.52 4.96
C LYS A 283 -10.84 15.16 4.18
N GLN A 284 -11.01 16.48 4.27
CA GLN A 284 -12.09 17.20 3.62
C GLN A 284 -11.85 17.47 2.15
N LEU A 285 -10.58 17.48 1.72
CA LEU A 285 -10.24 17.62 0.30
C LEU A 285 -10.76 16.44 -0.53
N LYS A 286 -11.28 15.39 0.13
CA LYS A 286 -11.90 14.20 -0.49
C LYS A 286 -11.09 13.63 -1.66
N TRP A 287 -9.75 13.71 -1.57
CA TRP A 287 -8.88 13.15 -2.59
C TRP A 287 -9.24 11.71 -2.87
N ARG A 288 -9.29 11.36 -4.13
CA ARG A 288 -9.81 10.09 -4.65
C ARG A 288 -9.17 8.85 -4.04
N ASP A 289 -7.90 8.91 -3.68
CA ASP A 289 -7.14 7.82 -3.07
C ASP A 289 -6.85 8.07 -1.57
N PHE A 290 -7.66 8.90 -0.92
CA PHE A 290 -7.50 9.21 0.49
C PHE A 290 -7.56 7.93 1.34
N ASN A 291 -6.44 7.65 2.03
CA ASN A 291 -6.34 6.56 2.99
C ASN A 291 -6.04 7.14 4.38
N PRO A 292 -6.97 7.00 5.36
CA PRO A 292 -6.80 7.59 6.70
C PRO A 292 -5.51 7.17 7.41
N SER A 293 -5.14 5.90 7.33
CA SER A 293 -3.96 5.36 8.03
C SER A 293 -2.67 5.84 7.40
N VAL A 294 -2.58 5.79 6.07
CA VAL A 294 -1.42 6.30 5.32
C VAL A 294 -1.27 7.80 5.53
N THR A 295 -2.36 8.56 5.47
CA THR A 295 -2.35 10.02 5.67
C THR A 295 -1.85 10.37 7.07
N LYS A 296 -2.37 9.72 8.12
CA LYS A 296 -1.90 9.94 9.51
C LYS A 296 -0.42 9.62 9.68
N TYR A 297 0.05 8.51 9.09
CA TYR A 297 1.45 8.10 9.13
C TYR A 297 2.36 9.13 8.45
N GLN A 298 1.99 9.58 7.24
CA GLN A 298 2.75 10.58 6.50
C GLN A 298 2.79 11.93 7.23
N ILE A 299 1.66 12.42 7.71
CA ILE A 299 1.60 13.65 8.52
C ILE A 299 2.53 13.56 9.73
N ARG A 300 2.50 12.44 10.46
CA ARG A 300 3.38 12.22 11.64
C ARG A 300 4.85 12.32 11.27
N ASN A 301 5.24 11.71 10.16
CA ASN A 301 6.65 11.69 9.71
C ASN A 301 7.09 13.06 9.20
N ILE A 302 6.25 13.73 8.42
CA ILE A 302 6.57 15.03 7.81
C ILE A 302 6.65 16.12 8.89
N VAL A 303 5.63 16.25 9.73
CA VAL A 303 5.55 17.26 10.79
C VAL A 303 6.73 17.16 11.77
N ASN A 304 7.27 15.98 12.01
CA ASN A 304 8.38 15.80 12.95
C ASN A 304 9.76 16.09 12.34
N LYS A 305 9.89 16.13 11.02
CA LYS A 305 11.21 16.17 10.34
C LYS A 305 11.46 17.45 9.53
N TYR A 306 10.40 18.09 9.05
CA TYR A 306 10.53 19.16 8.06
C TYR A 306 9.97 20.47 8.61
N ASN A 307 10.73 21.56 8.43
CA ASN A 307 10.40 22.86 8.97
C ASN A 307 9.86 23.86 7.95
N TYR A 308 10.31 23.80 6.69
CA TYR A 308 9.99 24.82 5.69
C TYR A 308 9.69 24.22 4.32
N CYS A 309 8.78 24.86 3.60
CA CYS A 309 8.48 24.63 2.20
C CYS A 309 8.75 25.92 1.42
N THR A 310 9.97 26.13 0.97
CA THR A 310 10.37 27.38 0.26
C THR A 310 9.92 27.35 -1.20
N CYS A 311 9.69 28.55 -1.78
CA CYS A 311 9.42 28.70 -3.22
C CYS A 311 10.53 28.08 -4.09
N ALA A 312 11.79 28.24 -3.70
CA ALA A 312 12.93 27.64 -4.37
C ALA A 312 12.84 26.11 -4.40
N TRP A 313 12.44 25.49 -3.29
CA TRP A 313 12.23 24.03 -3.21
C TRP A 313 11.06 23.59 -4.08
N LEU A 314 9.91 24.26 -4.02
CA LEU A 314 8.73 23.96 -4.87
C LEU A 314 9.08 24.06 -6.37
N LYS A 315 9.87 25.08 -6.75
CA LYS A 315 10.35 25.24 -8.13
C LYS A 315 11.27 24.08 -8.55
N SER A 316 12.23 23.70 -7.68
CA SER A 316 13.15 22.58 -7.95
C SER A 316 12.45 21.25 -8.14
N LYS A 317 11.21 21.12 -7.62
CA LYS A 317 10.36 19.91 -7.71
C LYS A 317 9.27 20.01 -8.78
N GLY A 318 9.23 21.07 -9.57
CA GLY A 318 8.24 21.26 -10.61
C GLY A 318 6.82 21.49 -10.09
N ILE A 319 6.66 21.89 -8.82
CA ILE A 319 5.35 22.15 -8.19
C ILE A 319 4.95 23.61 -8.32
N CYS A 320 5.93 24.51 -8.42
CA CYS A 320 5.70 25.95 -8.52
C CYS A 320 4.99 26.32 -9.81
N VAL A 321 3.88 27.07 -9.71
CA VAL A 321 3.08 27.53 -10.86
C VAL A 321 3.49 28.93 -11.36
N GLY A 322 4.54 29.52 -10.78
CA GLY A 322 5.04 30.83 -11.21
C GLY A 322 4.24 32.01 -10.67
N CYS A 323 4.11 32.12 -9.35
CA CYS A 323 3.49 33.27 -8.69
C CYS A 323 4.46 34.47 -8.55
N ASP A 324 3.92 35.67 -8.28
CA ASP A 324 4.70 36.90 -8.14
C ASP A 324 5.61 36.93 -6.92
N LYS A 325 5.27 36.20 -5.84
CA LYS A 325 6.11 36.06 -4.63
C LYS A 325 7.55 35.57 -4.94
N TYR A 326 7.74 34.74 -5.95
CA TYR A 326 9.08 34.25 -6.32
C TYR A 326 9.96 35.32 -6.95
N LYS A 327 9.38 36.44 -7.47
CA LYS A 327 10.11 37.55 -8.06
C LYS A 327 10.69 38.49 -7.00
N GLU A 328 10.11 38.52 -5.81
CA GLU A 328 10.54 39.39 -4.70
C GLU A 328 11.68 38.78 -3.85
N GLU A 329 11.86 37.44 -3.89
CA GLU A 329 12.94 36.74 -3.16
C GLU A 329 14.28 36.70 -3.93
N LYS A 330 14.41 37.38 -5.09
CA LYS A 330 15.64 37.53 -5.88
C LYS A 330 16.27 38.90 -5.65
#